data_afdb6d3e9cd7c2eed164f6a21067a278
#
_entry.id   afdb6d3e9cd7c2eed164f6a21067a278
#
_cell.length_a   1.000
_cell.length_b   1.000
_cell.length_c   1.000
_cell.angle_alpha   90.00
_cell.angle_beta   90.00
_cell.angle_gamma   90.00
#
_symmetry.space_group_name_H-M   'P 1'
#
loop_
_entity.id
_entity.type
_entity.pdbx_description
1 polymer ?
#
loop_
_entity_poly.entity_id
_entity_poly.type
_entity_poly.pdbx_seq_one_letter_code
_entity_poly.pdbx_strand_id
1 'polypeptide(L)'
;MAEIDKKFQKLLDNYEEHCRRIAKASVVDIHEPLADKIARIKWLEEDYVRWFEYHFPNYAKVPCAWFHREGAQQIINNDVIMALWEIYRSGAKSVHVDMGIPLYLMFTGRLHYMLLIGETEDKAHKLLSACQAQLVFNKRLINDYGCRYKQGDWSSGEFLTSDGVRLRPWASDKTRAECVKKNN
;
A
#
# COMPACT_ATOMS: atom_id res chain seq x y z
N MET A 1 -22.55 -25.18 3.89
CA MET A 1 -22.25 -24.64 2.56
C MET A 1 -22.88 -23.27 2.33
N ALA A 2 -24.20 -23.09 2.39
CA ALA A 2 -24.86 -21.80 2.07
C ALA A 2 -24.43 -20.59 2.92
N GLU A 3 -23.96 -20.75 4.16
CA GLU A 3 -23.51 -19.66 5.03
C GLU A 3 -22.07 -19.23 4.73
N ILE A 4 -21.23 -20.17 4.33
CA ILE A 4 -19.84 -19.91 3.86
C ILE A 4 -19.89 -19.16 2.54
N ASP A 5 -20.79 -19.55 1.62
CA ASP A 5 -20.99 -18.86 0.35
C ASP A 5 -21.45 -17.41 0.54
N LYS A 6 -22.37 -17.15 1.47
CA LYS A 6 -22.83 -15.79 1.79
C LYS A 6 -21.73 -14.92 2.38
N LYS A 7 -20.89 -15.48 3.25
CA LYS A 7 -19.77 -14.75 3.85
C LYS A 7 -18.70 -14.42 2.80
N PHE A 8 -18.41 -15.37 1.93
CA PHE A 8 -17.47 -15.18 0.82
C PHE A 8 -17.99 -14.13 -0.17
N GLN A 9 -19.26 -14.22 -0.57
CA GLN A 9 -19.86 -13.23 -1.46
C GLN A 9 -19.80 -11.82 -0.86
N LYS A 10 -20.10 -11.66 0.42
CA LYS A 10 -20.00 -10.36 1.11
C LYS A 10 -18.57 -9.81 1.14
N LEU A 11 -17.55 -10.67 1.25
CA LEU A 11 -16.15 -10.25 1.17
C LEU A 11 -15.78 -9.75 -0.23
N LEU A 12 -16.22 -10.44 -1.27
CA LEU A 12 -16.04 -10.02 -2.66
C LEU A 12 -16.72 -8.68 -2.94
N ASP A 13 -17.99 -8.54 -2.56
CA ASP A 13 -18.76 -7.31 -2.74
C ASP A 13 -18.08 -6.11 -2.04
N ASN A 14 -17.59 -6.31 -0.82
CA ASN A 14 -16.86 -5.28 -0.08
C ASN A 14 -15.54 -4.90 -0.77
N TYR A 15 -14.80 -5.86 -1.30
CA TYR A 15 -13.56 -5.60 -2.03
C TYR A 15 -13.81 -4.87 -3.34
N GLU A 16 -14.81 -5.29 -4.12
CA GLU A 16 -15.18 -4.61 -5.36
C GLU A 16 -15.63 -3.17 -5.09
N GLU A 17 -16.44 -2.94 -4.06
CA GLU A 17 -16.86 -1.59 -3.68
C GLU A 17 -15.67 -0.74 -3.25
N HIS A 18 -14.69 -1.32 -2.54
CA HIS A 18 -13.44 -0.65 -2.20
C HIS A 18 -12.66 -0.23 -3.44
N CYS A 19 -12.49 -1.14 -4.41
CA CYS A 19 -11.81 -0.87 -5.68
C CYS A 19 -12.53 0.22 -6.49
N ARG A 20 -13.86 0.18 -6.57
CA ARG A 20 -14.67 1.22 -7.24
C ARG A 20 -14.47 2.59 -6.59
N ARG A 21 -14.41 2.66 -5.25
CA ARG A 21 -14.16 3.92 -4.52
C ARG A 21 -12.78 4.49 -4.82
N ILE A 22 -11.75 3.65 -4.90
CA ILE A 22 -10.40 4.06 -5.31
C ILE A 22 -10.43 4.66 -6.71
N ALA A 23 -10.98 3.92 -7.67
CA ALA A 23 -11.04 4.35 -9.08
C ALA A 23 -11.85 5.64 -9.28
N LYS A 24 -12.96 5.81 -8.53
CA LYS A 24 -13.80 7.01 -8.58
C LYS A 24 -13.13 8.23 -7.96
N ALA A 25 -12.35 8.04 -6.88
CA ALA A 25 -11.68 9.13 -6.21
C ALA A 25 -10.42 9.62 -6.96
N SER A 26 -9.74 8.73 -7.70
CA SER A 26 -8.47 9.01 -8.36
C SER A 26 -8.64 9.50 -9.82
N VAL A 27 -9.51 10.49 -10.04
CA VAL A 27 -9.73 11.09 -11.37
C VAL A 27 -8.45 11.77 -11.86
N VAL A 28 -8.19 11.65 -13.16
CA VAL A 28 -7.00 12.18 -13.86
C VAL A 28 -7.46 13.15 -14.93
N ASP A 29 -6.73 14.24 -15.11
CA ASP A 29 -6.86 15.10 -16.28
C ASP A 29 -6.10 14.47 -17.46
N ILE A 30 -6.82 13.97 -18.45
CA ILE A 30 -6.25 13.35 -19.64
C ILE A 30 -5.64 14.37 -20.61
N HIS A 31 -5.91 15.67 -20.42
CA HIS A 31 -5.41 16.77 -21.25
C HIS A 31 -4.21 17.49 -20.63
N GLU A 32 -3.72 17.01 -19.47
CA GLU A 32 -2.54 17.59 -18.82
C GLU A 32 -1.33 17.54 -19.76
N PRO A 33 -0.66 18.66 -20.09
CA PRO A 33 0.55 18.68 -20.90
C PRO A 33 1.67 17.86 -20.26
N LEU A 34 2.46 17.15 -21.06
CA LEU A 34 3.53 16.28 -20.55
C LEU A 34 4.55 17.03 -19.68
N ALA A 35 4.89 18.27 -20.04
CA ALA A 35 5.83 19.08 -19.28
C ALA A 35 5.28 19.41 -17.88
N ASP A 36 4.00 19.76 -17.79
CA ASP A 36 3.32 20.06 -16.52
C ASP A 36 3.19 18.81 -15.65
N LYS A 37 2.88 17.67 -16.25
CA LYS A 37 2.84 16.38 -15.59
C LYS A 37 4.20 16.01 -14.97
N ILE A 38 5.29 16.15 -15.71
CA ILE A 38 6.65 15.87 -15.21
C ILE A 38 6.99 16.81 -14.06
N ALA A 39 6.70 18.10 -14.19
CA ALA A 39 6.95 19.08 -13.14
C ALA A 39 6.13 18.78 -11.87
N ARG A 40 4.86 18.40 -12.04
CA ARG A 40 3.97 18.02 -10.94
C ARG A 40 4.47 16.76 -10.23
N ILE A 41 4.84 15.71 -10.96
CA ILE A 41 5.36 14.47 -10.35
C ILE A 41 6.60 14.77 -9.53
N LYS A 42 7.56 15.51 -10.10
CA LYS A 42 8.78 15.90 -9.40
C LYS A 42 8.48 16.69 -8.11
N TRP A 43 7.59 17.66 -8.19
CA TRP A 43 7.17 18.46 -7.03
C TRP A 43 6.47 17.60 -5.96
N LEU A 44 5.67 16.60 -6.34
CA LEU A 44 5.02 15.68 -5.41
C LEU A 44 6.05 14.77 -4.72
N GLU A 45 7.02 14.25 -5.45
CA GLU A 45 8.05 13.34 -4.93
C GLU A 45 8.99 13.98 -3.91
N GLU A 46 9.07 15.31 -3.86
CA GLU A 46 9.86 16.02 -2.85
C GLU A 46 9.25 15.98 -1.44
N ASP A 47 7.94 15.71 -1.29
CA ASP A 47 7.25 15.68 0.01
C ASP A 47 6.22 14.56 0.06
N TYR A 48 6.42 13.61 0.97
CA TYR A 48 5.54 12.46 1.15
C TYR A 48 4.08 12.86 1.37
N VAL A 49 3.80 13.90 2.16
CA VAL A 49 2.43 14.31 2.47
C VAL A 49 1.72 14.84 1.22
N ARG A 50 2.37 15.68 0.45
CA ARG A 50 1.85 16.16 -0.84
C ARG A 50 1.58 14.99 -1.79
N TRP A 51 2.54 14.08 -1.88
CA TRP A 51 2.42 12.89 -2.71
C TRP A 51 1.26 11.99 -2.27
N PHE A 52 1.13 11.76 -0.96
CA PHE A 52 0.06 10.95 -0.39
C PHE A 52 -1.32 11.60 -0.60
N GLU A 53 -1.48 12.86 -0.27
CA GLU A 53 -2.75 13.59 -0.41
C GLU A 53 -3.21 13.66 -1.87
N TYR A 54 -2.27 13.81 -2.81
CA TYR A 54 -2.59 13.78 -4.23
C TYR A 54 -2.99 12.39 -4.71
N HIS A 55 -2.21 11.36 -4.42
CA HIS A 55 -2.48 10.02 -4.97
C HIS A 55 -3.58 9.25 -4.23
N PHE A 56 -3.87 9.57 -2.98
CA PHE A 56 -4.87 8.86 -2.17
C PHE A 56 -6.03 9.75 -1.69
N PRO A 57 -6.76 10.42 -2.58
CA PRO A 57 -7.84 11.34 -2.19
C PRO A 57 -9.01 10.65 -1.48
N ASN A 58 -9.15 9.34 -1.63
CA ASN A 58 -10.12 8.54 -0.89
C ASN A 58 -9.78 8.39 0.61
N TYR A 59 -8.50 8.53 0.99
CA TYR A 59 -8.03 8.53 2.37
C TYR A 59 -7.76 9.94 2.89
N ALA A 60 -7.24 10.82 2.06
CA ALA A 60 -6.89 12.21 2.39
C ALA A 60 -8.10 13.16 2.35
N LYS A 61 -9.21 12.76 3.00
CA LYS A 61 -10.38 13.63 3.16
C LYS A 61 -10.15 14.77 4.15
N VAL A 62 -9.17 14.61 5.01
CA VAL A 62 -8.67 15.58 5.98
C VAL A 62 -7.16 15.64 5.78
N PRO A 63 -6.54 16.82 5.89
CA PRO A 63 -5.09 16.96 5.78
C PRO A 63 -4.34 16.03 6.73
N CYS A 64 -3.18 15.56 6.29
CA CYS A 64 -2.33 14.71 7.11
C CYS A 64 -1.91 15.43 8.40
N ALA A 65 -2.02 14.74 9.53
CA ALA A 65 -1.56 15.28 10.81
C ALA A 65 -0.02 15.37 10.86
N TRP A 66 0.50 16.21 11.76
CA TRP A 66 1.95 16.41 11.93
C TRP A 66 2.72 15.10 12.18
N PHE A 67 2.14 14.18 12.96
CA PHE A 67 2.79 12.89 13.27
C PHE A 67 2.86 11.93 12.07
N HIS A 68 1.97 12.06 11.08
CA HIS A 68 2.09 11.31 9.82
C HIS A 68 3.31 11.79 9.03
N ARG A 69 3.51 13.12 8.96
CA ARG A 69 4.68 13.73 8.32
C ARG A 69 5.96 13.33 9.01
N GLU A 70 6.03 13.50 10.33
CA GLU A 70 7.22 13.20 11.12
C GLU A 70 7.60 11.72 11.01
N GLY A 71 6.63 10.82 11.20
CA GLY A 71 6.86 9.39 11.06
C GLY A 71 7.33 8.99 9.67
N ALA A 72 6.73 9.55 8.61
CA ALA A 72 7.19 9.31 7.26
C ALA A 72 8.63 9.81 7.03
N GLN A 73 8.96 11.01 7.51
CA GLN A 73 10.31 11.59 7.39
C GLN A 73 11.35 10.74 8.12
N GLN A 74 11.02 10.17 9.29
CA GLN A 74 11.92 9.27 10.01
C GLN A 74 12.31 8.05 9.17
N ILE A 75 11.34 7.44 8.45
CA ILE A 75 11.62 6.30 7.58
C ILE A 75 12.35 6.75 6.31
N ILE A 76 11.87 7.81 5.68
CA ILE A 76 12.39 8.27 4.38
C ILE A 76 13.83 8.78 4.49
N ASN A 77 14.20 9.42 5.59
CA ASN A 77 15.52 10.03 5.76
C ASN A 77 16.57 9.09 6.35
N ASN A 78 16.21 7.84 6.69
CA ASN A 78 17.13 6.88 7.28
C ASN A 78 17.12 5.58 6.47
N ASP A 79 18.26 5.20 5.92
CA ASP A 79 18.42 3.95 5.16
C ASP A 79 18.30 2.71 6.06
N VAL A 80 18.68 2.85 7.33
CA VAL A 80 18.55 1.80 8.36
C VAL A 80 17.88 2.40 9.59
N ILE A 81 16.69 1.92 9.91
CA ILE A 81 15.94 2.39 11.08
C ILE A 81 15.18 1.23 11.72
N MET A 82 15.17 1.20 13.06
CA MET A 82 14.22 0.45 13.86
C MET A 82 13.33 1.46 14.58
N ALA A 83 12.05 1.50 14.25
CA ALA A 83 11.10 2.45 14.81
C ALA A 83 9.89 1.72 15.41
N LEU A 84 9.49 2.13 16.61
CA LEU A 84 8.24 1.74 17.25
C LEU A 84 7.33 2.96 17.32
N TRP A 85 6.18 2.88 16.65
CA TRP A 85 5.22 3.99 16.65
C TRP A 85 3.97 3.62 17.41
N GLU A 86 3.71 4.36 18.45
CA GLU A 86 2.47 4.30 19.21
C GLU A 86 1.52 5.38 18.70
N ILE A 87 0.58 5.00 17.85
CA ILE A 87 -0.44 5.89 17.30
C ILE A 87 -1.80 5.44 17.87
N TYR A 88 -2.60 6.40 18.32
CA TYR A 88 -3.92 6.15 18.83
C TYR A 88 -4.84 5.45 17.80
N ARG A 89 -5.90 4.80 18.29
CA ARG A 89 -6.88 4.15 17.43
C ARG A 89 -7.52 5.17 16.49
N SER A 90 -7.69 4.80 15.22
CA SER A 90 -8.20 5.66 14.14
C SER A 90 -7.24 6.75 13.66
N GLY A 91 -5.99 6.78 14.11
CA GLY A 91 -4.94 7.69 13.64
C GLY A 91 -4.35 7.32 12.27
N ALA A 92 -5.06 6.58 11.44
CA ALA A 92 -4.68 6.18 10.08
C ALA A 92 -3.32 5.45 9.96
N LYS A 93 -2.82 4.82 11.04
CA LYS A 93 -1.52 4.14 11.08
C LYS A 93 -1.32 3.19 9.90
N SER A 94 -2.23 2.23 9.71
CA SER A 94 -2.10 1.23 8.63
C SER A 94 -2.16 1.85 7.24
N VAL A 95 -2.89 2.94 7.07
CA VAL A 95 -2.96 3.66 5.79
C VAL A 95 -1.62 4.29 5.44
N HIS A 96 -0.90 4.84 6.42
CA HIS A 96 0.41 5.44 6.18
C HIS A 96 1.55 4.42 6.24
N VAL A 97 1.61 3.59 7.30
CA VAL A 97 2.76 2.70 7.54
C VAL A 97 2.73 1.47 6.63
N ASP A 98 1.55 0.85 6.47
CA ASP A 98 1.45 -0.42 5.73
C ASP A 98 1.20 -0.21 4.23
N MET A 99 0.80 1.00 3.79
CA MET A 99 0.47 1.28 2.40
C MET A 99 1.14 2.55 1.86
N GLY A 100 0.89 3.72 2.44
CA GLY A 100 1.30 5.00 1.87
C GLY A 100 2.81 5.16 1.75
N ILE A 101 3.55 4.97 2.84
CA ILE A 101 5.03 5.09 2.87
C ILE A 101 5.69 4.03 2.00
N PRO A 102 5.32 2.73 2.08
CA PRO A 102 5.87 1.72 1.19
C PRO A 102 5.65 2.02 -0.30
N LEU A 103 4.45 2.44 -0.68
CA LEU A 103 4.17 2.79 -2.07
C LEU A 103 4.95 4.04 -2.51
N TYR A 104 5.09 5.05 -1.66
CA TYR A 104 5.94 6.20 -1.95
C TYR A 104 7.40 5.80 -2.18
N LEU A 105 7.97 4.98 -1.30
CA LEU A 105 9.35 4.49 -1.44
C LEU A 105 9.52 3.60 -2.68
N MET A 106 8.50 2.82 -3.03
CA MET A 106 8.50 2.01 -4.25
C MET A 106 8.52 2.90 -5.50
N PHE A 107 7.63 3.88 -5.58
CA PHE A 107 7.53 4.75 -6.76
C PHE A 107 8.70 5.72 -6.90
N THR A 108 9.36 6.08 -5.80
CA THR A 108 10.62 6.86 -5.82
C THR A 108 11.87 5.98 -5.97
N GLY A 109 11.72 4.67 -6.24
CA GLY A 109 12.83 3.76 -6.54
C GLY A 109 13.69 3.37 -5.33
N ARG A 110 13.20 3.59 -4.10
CA ARG A 110 13.93 3.33 -2.86
C ARG A 110 13.54 2.02 -2.16
N LEU A 111 12.46 1.37 -2.58
CA LEU A 111 11.99 0.10 -2.04
C LEU A 111 12.03 -0.98 -3.13
N HIS A 112 12.75 -2.09 -2.86
CA HIS A 112 12.83 -3.24 -3.75
C HIS A 112 12.17 -4.50 -3.17
N TYR A 113 12.06 -4.55 -1.84
CA TYR A 113 11.44 -5.67 -1.14
C TYR A 113 10.71 -5.18 0.10
N MET A 114 9.48 -5.65 0.31
CA MET A 114 8.66 -5.38 1.48
C MET A 114 8.15 -6.67 2.09
N LEU A 115 8.35 -6.83 3.39
CA LEU A 115 7.76 -7.89 4.18
C LEU A 115 6.71 -7.29 5.13
N LEU A 116 5.46 -7.66 4.95
CA LEU A 116 4.35 -7.29 5.83
C LEU A 116 4.09 -8.41 6.82
N ILE A 117 4.34 -8.15 8.10
CA ILE A 117 4.15 -9.13 9.16
C ILE A 117 2.83 -8.85 9.87
N GLY A 118 1.89 -9.78 9.79
CA GLY A 118 0.63 -9.77 10.53
C GLY A 118 0.65 -10.77 11.68
N GLU A 119 -0.26 -10.60 12.64
CA GLU A 119 -0.49 -11.58 13.70
C GLU A 119 -0.92 -12.94 13.13
N THR A 120 -1.78 -12.91 12.11
CA THR A 120 -2.20 -14.08 11.35
C THR A 120 -1.98 -13.85 9.85
N GLU A 121 -1.97 -14.96 9.08
CA GLU A 121 -1.83 -14.90 7.62
C GLU A 121 -2.93 -14.07 6.97
N ASP A 122 -4.18 -14.23 7.40
CA ASP A 122 -5.32 -13.44 6.90
C ASP A 122 -5.15 -11.94 7.12
N LYS A 123 -4.59 -11.54 8.29
CA LYS A 123 -4.31 -10.13 8.58
C LYS A 123 -3.20 -9.59 7.69
N ALA A 124 -2.13 -10.34 7.49
CA ALA A 124 -1.03 -9.94 6.60
C ALA A 124 -1.52 -9.81 5.14
N HIS A 125 -2.29 -10.76 4.64
CA HIS A 125 -2.90 -10.70 3.32
C HIS A 125 -3.85 -9.52 3.15
N LYS A 126 -4.63 -9.19 4.17
CA LYS A 126 -5.54 -8.04 4.13
C LYS A 126 -4.78 -6.71 4.01
N LEU A 127 -3.64 -6.55 4.68
CA LEU A 127 -2.79 -5.37 4.54
C LEU A 127 -2.20 -5.28 3.12
N LEU A 128 -1.72 -6.40 2.61
CA LEU A 128 -1.16 -6.48 1.26
C LEU A 128 -2.21 -6.18 0.18
N SER A 129 -3.45 -6.66 0.36
CA SER A 129 -4.54 -6.42 -0.60
C SER A 129 -4.89 -4.93 -0.74
N ALA A 130 -4.65 -4.12 0.30
CA ALA A 130 -4.81 -2.67 0.22
C ALA A 130 -3.79 -2.04 -0.73
N CYS A 131 -2.53 -2.46 -0.68
CA CYS A 131 -1.50 -2.04 -1.65
C CYS A 131 -1.84 -2.49 -3.06
N GLN A 132 -2.25 -3.75 -3.23
CA GLN A 132 -2.66 -4.30 -4.54
C GLN A 132 -3.81 -3.51 -5.15
N ALA A 133 -4.84 -3.19 -4.36
CA ALA A 133 -5.97 -2.41 -4.84
C ALA A 133 -5.56 -1.02 -5.36
N GLN A 134 -4.59 -0.36 -4.70
CA GLN A 134 -4.06 0.91 -5.18
C GLN A 134 -3.28 0.76 -6.48
N LEU A 135 -2.42 -0.24 -6.59
CA LEU A 135 -1.60 -0.47 -7.80
C LEU A 135 -2.44 -0.81 -9.03
N VAL A 136 -3.62 -1.44 -8.84
CA VAL A 136 -4.51 -1.84 -9.95
C VAL A 136 -5.58 -0.80 -10.27
N PHE A 137 -6.14 -0.12 -9.28
CA PHE A 137 -7.34 0.70 -9.47
C PHE A 137 -7.12 2.20 -9.26
N ASN A 138 -5.97 2.62 -8.75
CA ASN A 138 -5.68 4.04 -8.57
C ASN A 138 -5.19 4.66 -9.89
N LYS A 139 -6.09 5.39 -10.54
CA LYS A 139 -5.84 6.00 -11.86
C LYS A 139 -4.71 7.03 -11.83
N ARG A 140 -4.52 7.76 -10.71
CA ARG A 140 -3.45 8.75 -10.58
C ARG A 140 -2.08 8.08 -10.53
N LEU A 141 -1.94 6.99 -9.72
CA LEU A 141 -0.70 6.21 -9.68
C LEU A 141 -0.38 5.60 -11.05
N ILE A 142 -1.38 5.02 -11.71
CA ILE A 142 -1.21 4.42 -13.04
C ILE A 142 -0.85 5.48 -14.08
N ASN A 143 -1.49 6.64 -14.04
CA ASN A 143 -1.18 7.74 -14.95
C ASN A 143 0.25 8.24 -14.76
N ASP A 144 0.69 8.46 -13.52
CA ASP A 144 1.96 9.10 -13.23
C ASP A 144 3.15 8.14 -13.37
N TYR A 145 2.99 6.87 -12.97
CA TYR A 145 4.08 5.89 -12.90
C TYR A 145 3.92 4.65 -13.78
N GLY A 146 2.81 4.56 -14.49
CA GLY A 146 2.48 3.37 -15.28
C GLY A 146 1.88 2.22 -14.47
N CYS A 147 1.41 1.22 -15.19
CA CYS A 147 0.82 0.01 -14.59
C CYS A 147 1.91 -0.86 -13.98
N ARG A 148 1.78 -1.19 -12.70
CA ARG A 148 2.72 -2.06 -11.97
C ARG A 148 2.22 -3.51 -11.86
N TYR A 149 1.02 -3.79 -12.37
CA TYR A 149 0.47 -5.13 -12.39
C TYR A 149 1.21 -6.01 -13.41
N LYS A 150 1.56 -7.23 -13.00
CA LYS A 150 2.10 -8.27 -13.86
C LYS A 150 1.26 -9.54 -13.74
N GLN A 151 0.74 -10.02 -14.85
CA GLN A 151 -0.12 -11.21 -14.87
C GLN A 151 0.68 -12.45 -14.46
N GLY A 152 0.08 -13.28 -13.60
CA GLY A 152 0.68 -14.54 -13.12
C GLY A 152 1.45 -14.44 -11.80
N ASP A 153 1.98 -13.26 -11.45
CA ASP A 153 2.82 -13.10 -10.25
C ASP A 153 2.03 -12.66 -8.99
N TRP A 154 0.69 -12.58 -9.10
CA TRP A 154 -0.18 -12.04 -8.04
C TRP A 154 -1.14 -13.08 -7.43
N SER A 155 -0.97 -14.37 -7.75
CA SER A 155 -1.95 -15.41 -7.43
C SER A 155 -1.79 -16.07 -6.06
N SER A 156 -0.65 -15.92 -5.40
CA SER A 156 -0.31 -16.66 -4.16
C SER A 156 -0.19 -15.79 -2.91
N GLY A 157 -0.80 -14.58 -2.93
CA GLY A 157 -0.72 -13.65 -1.80
C GLY A 157 0.60 -12.88 -1.68
N GLU A 158 1.61 -13.27 -2.41
CA GLU A 158 2.84 -12.54 -2.67
C GLU A 158 2.73 -11.92 -4.05
N PHE A 159 3.25 -10.71 -4.29
CA PHE A 159 3.27 -10.18 -5.64
C PHE A 159 4.59 -9.50 -6.01
N LEU A 160 4.95 -9.67 -7.27
CA LEU A 160 6.05 -9.02 -7.94
C LEU A 160 5.48 -7.97 -8.90
N THR A 161 5.95 -6.73 -8.78
CA THR A 161 5.56 -5.65 -9.70
C THR A 161 6.32 -5.76 -11.01
N SER A 162 5.83 -5.07 -12.05
CA SER A 162 6.47 -5.09 -13.38
C SER A 162 7.89 -4.51 -13.40
N ASP A 163 8.24 -3.68 -12.41
CA ASP A 163 9.58 -3.10 -12.19
C ASP A 163 10.44 -3.89 -11.18
N GLY A 164 9.97 -5.08 -10.75
CA GLY A 164 10.76 -6.00 -9.95
C GLY A 164 10.68 -5.81 -8.43
N VAL A 165 9.80 -4.93 -7.94
CA VAL A 165 9.58 -4.80 -6.49
C VAL A 165 8.72 -5.94 -5.98
N ARG A 166 9.17 -6.61 -4.91
CA ARG A 166 8.48 -7.75 -4.32
C ARG A 166 7.83 -7.37 -3.00
N LEU A 167 6.54 -7.68 -2.87
CA LEU A 167 5.78 -7.49 -1.63
C LEU A 167 5.26 -8.86 -1.15
N ARG A 168 5.58 -9.19 0.10
CA ARG A 168 5.28 -10.51 0.69
C ARG A 168 4.59 -10.37 2.05
N PRO A 169 3.47 -11.06 2.27
CA PRO A 169 2.88 -11.19 3.58
C PRO A 169 3.58 -12.28 4.38
N TRP A 170 3.66 -12.10 5.69
CA TRP A 170 4.17 -13.11 6.61
C TRP A 170 3.32 -13.15 7.89
N ALA A 171 3.12 -14.31 8.43
CA ALA A 171 2.40 -14.48 9.69
C ALA A 171 3.35 -14.81 10.83
N SER A 172 3.21 -14.12 11.95
CA SER A 172 4.05 -14.34 13.14
C SER A 172 3.81 -15.69 13.80
N ASP A 173 2.63 -16.29 13.62
CA ASP A 173 2.31 -17.64 14.07
C ASP A 173 3.11 -18.74 13.35
N LYS A 174 3.43 -18.57 12.07
CA LYS A 174 4.30 -19.48 11.31
C LYS A 174 5.73 -19.51 11.87
N THR A 175 6.26 -18.37 12.26
CA THR A 175 7.60 -18.28 12.86
C THR A 175 7.69 -19.07 14.17
N ARG A 176 6.63 -19.03 14.97
CA ARG A 176 6.53 -19.76 16.23
C ARG A 176 6.51 -21.29 16.02
N ALA A 177 5.77 -21.76 15.01
CA ALA A 177 5.67 -23.16 14.64
C ALA A 177 6.98 -23.73 14.07
N GLU A 178 7.73 -22.92 13.31
CA GLU A 178 9.03 -23.34 12.75
C GLU A 178 10.14 -23.35 13.81
N CYS A 179 10.13 -22.43 14.76
CA CYS A 179 11.09 -22.44 15.89
C CYS A 179 10.89 -23.66 16.80
N VAL A 180 9.64 -24.09 17.02
CA VAL A 180 9.35 -25.30 17.84
C VAL A 180 9.77 -26.57 17.13
N LYS A 181 9.66 -26.66 15.80
CA LYS A 181 10.10 -27.85 15.03
C LYS A 181 11.62 -28.01 14.92
N LYS A 182 12.40 -26.94 15.10
CA LYS A 182 13.87 -27.01 15.05
C LYS A 182 14.50 -27.40 16.39
N ASN A 183 13.73 -27.40 17.48
CA ASN A 183 14.19 -27.72 18.83
C ASN A 183 13.71 -29.10 19.33
N ASN A 184 13.10 -29.91 18.47
CA ASN A 184 12.76 -31.32 18.65
C ASN A 184 13.51 -32.14 17.59
#